data_235b1fd34e8efa459dc7e0694624001b
#
_entry.id   235b1fd34e8efa459dc7e0694624001b
#
_cell.length_a   1.000
_cell.length_b   1.000
_cell.length_c   1.000
_cell.angle_alpha   90.00
_cell.angle_beta   90.00
_cell.angle_gamma   90.00
#
_symmetry.space_group_name_H-M   'P 1'
#
loop_
_entity.id
_entity.type
_entity.pdbx_description
1 polymer ?
#
loop_
_entity_poly.entity_id
_entity_poly.type
_entity_poly.pdbx_seq_one_letter_code
_entity_poly.pdbx_strand_id
1 'polypeptide(L)'
;ASDKEQNPHYITVKNSRDLQAYFRYAPDRPIVISGHRGGMLDGYPENCIESFEKTLSYMESFFEIDPRLTKDGIIVLMHDETIDRTTTGKGKVSDYTYAELQQFNLVDRNGNVTAFKIPTLKECLEWSKGKTILNLDIKDVPLEVMADFIETEKPVNVMYTVHNASQARYYLDRKPDAMFSCWCKNREEFDNYEKAGIPWKQVMAYVGPKMKPEQQPLYDALHRNGVMCMISVAPTHDRAKTETEKTAGYRSEISTRPDVIETDYPYLFQGLDLTK
;
A
#
# COMPACT_ATOMS: atom_id res chain seq x y z
N ALA A 1 -4.24 1.34 28.31
CA ALA A 1 -3.56 2.28 27.39
C ALA A 1 -4.02 1.99 25.96
N SER A 2 -4.21 3.01 25.14
CA SER A 2 -4.50 2.83 23.71
C SER A 2 -3.21 2.41 23.00
N ASP A 3 -3.34 1.67 21.87
CA ASP A 3 -2.17 1.27 21.08
C ASP A 3 -1.32 2.48 20.65
N LYS A 4 -1.96 3.64 20.44
CA LYS A 4 -1.30 4.89 20.07
C LYS A 4 -0.50 5.51 21.22
N GLU A 5 -0.87 5.23 22.47
CA GLU A 5 -0.08 5.62 23.64
C GLU A 5 1.19 4.79 23.75
N GLN A 6 1.17 3.53 23.27
CA GLN A 6 2.35 2.66 23.22
C GLN A 6 3.27 3.00 22.04
N ASN A 7 2.68 3.39 20.89
CA ASN A 7 3.41 3.82 19.70
C ASN A 7 2.66 4.95 19.01
N PRO A 8 3.20 6.19 19.06
CA PRO A 8 2.54 7.36 18.47
C PRO A 8 2.44 7.30 16.93
N HIS A 9 3.17 6.39 16.30
CA HIS A 9 3.15 6.23 14.84
C HIS A 9 2.02 5.32 14.34
N TYR A 10 1.27 4.69 15.25
CA TYR A 10 0.17 3.82 14.84
C TYR A 10 -0.99 4.63 14.26
N ILE A 11 -1.60 4.07 13.20
CA ILE A 11 -2.84 4.56 12.61
C ILE A 11 -3.95 3.65 13.11
N THR A 12 -4.84 4.18 13.94
CA THR A 12 -5.93 3.40 14.51
C THR A 12 -7.21 3.67 13.72
N VAL A 13 -7.71 2.63 13.05
CA VAL A 13 -8.95 2.63 12.29
C VAL A 13 -9.87 1.59 12.89
N LYS A 14 -11.07 2.01 13.31
CA LYS A 14 -12.05 1.13 13.99
C LYS A 14 -13.21 0.72 13.08
N ASN A 15 -13.42 1.48 12.00
CA ASN A 15 -14.54 1.26 11.08
C ASN A 15 -14.27 1.94 9.73
N SER A 16 -15.18 1.74 8.77
CA SER A 16 -15.03 2.32 7.43
C SER A 16 -15.02 3.84 7.42
N ARG A 17 -15.73 4.46 8.36
CA ARG A 17 -15.76 5.92 8.48
C ARG A 17 -14.40 6.48 8.88
N ASP A 18 -13.70 5.83 9.81
CA ASP A 18 -12.35 6.20 10.22
C ASP A 18 -11.38 6.05 9.05
N LEU A 19 -11.52 4.98 8.28
CA LEU A 19 -10.69 4.72 7.10
C LEU A 19 -10.88 5.81 6.04
N GLN A 20 -12.12 6.17 5.75
CA GLN A 20 -12.44 7.26 4.83
C GLN A 20 -11.89 8.60 5.31
N ALA A 21 -11.99 8.89 6.61
CA ALA A 21 -11.49 10.13 7.20
C ALA A 21 -9.96 10.25 7.07
N TYR A 22 -9.24 9.14 7.21
CA TYR A 22 -7.79 9.15 7.08
C TYR A 22 -7.34 9.59 5.68
N PHE A 23 -8.09 9.24 4.64
CA PHE A 23 -7.76 9.57 3.26
C PHE A 23 -8.57 10.76 2.70
N ARG A 24 -9.24 11.52 3.57
CA ARG A 24 -9.97 12.70 3.11
C ARG A 24 -9.02 13.85 2.85
N TYR A 25 -9.07 14.39 1.65
CA TYR A 25 -8.28 15.56 1.27
C TYR A 25 -8.66 16.79 2.10
N ALA A 26 -7.63 17.50 2.55
CA ALA A 26 -7.74 18.87 3.05
C ALA A 26 -6.42 19.59 2.70
N PRO A 27 -6.46 20.88 2.32
CA PRO A 27 -5.27 21.56 1.78
C PRO A 27 -4.13 21.71 2.79
N ASP A 28 -4.42 21.68 4.08
CA ASP A 28 -3.46 21.84 5.18
C ASP A 28 -2.98 20.52 5.79
N ARG A 29 -3.47 19.38 5.31
CA ARG A 29 -3.01 18.10 5.83
C ARG A 29 -1.58 17.81 5.40
N PRO A 30 -0.71 17.34 6.33
CA PRO A 30 0.63 16.89 5.97
C PRO A 30 0.57 15.73 4.95
N ILE A 31 1.63 15.59 4.18
CA ILE A 31 1.78 14.49 3.24
C ILE A 31 1.82 13.17 4.00
N VAL A 32 1.03 12.20 3.56
CA VAL A 32 0.95 10.85 4.10
C VAL A 32 1.94 9.95 3.37
N ILE A 33 2.58 9.03 4.09
CA ILE A 33 3.57 8.11 3.49
C ILE A 33 2.98 6.70 3.40
N SER A 34 3.16 6.09 2.23
CA SER A 34 2.87 4.68 1.97
C SER A 34 4.18 3.91 1.78
N GLY A 35 4.41 2.87 2.57
CA GLY A 35 5.53 1.96 2.38
C GLY A 35 5.21 0.97 1.26
N HIS A 36 5.85 1.13 0.11
CA HIS A 36 5.72 0.23 -1.04
C HIS A 36 6.28 -1.14 -0.67
N ARG A 37 5.43 -2.18 -0.77
CA ARG A 37 5.75 -3.54 -0.30
C ARG A 37 6.12 -3.58 1.19
N GLY A 38 5.65 -2.59 1.96
CA GLY A 38 5.89 -2.46 3.39
C GLY A 38 7.12 -1.66 3.79
N GLY A 39 7.84 -1.12 2.81
CA GLY A 39 9.12 -0.45 3.05
C GLY A 39 10.27 -1.45 3.13
N MET A 40 11.49 -0.94 2.96
CA MET A 40 12.69 -1.77 2.90
C MET A 40 13.80 -1.13 3.72
N LEU A 41 14.44 -1.94 4.55
CA LEU A 41 15.60 -1.59 5.34
C LEU A 41 16.60 -2.75 5.28
N ASP A 42 17.87 -2.48 5.55
CA ASP A 42 18.87 -3.54 5.66
C ASP A 42 18.47 -4.52 6.78
N GLY A 43 18.39 -5.80 6.43
CA GLY A 43 17.91 -6.84 7.34
C GLY A 43 16.38 -6.96 7.43
N TYR A 44 15.62 -6.14 6.69
CA TYR A 44 14.14 -6.13 6.70
C TYR A 44 13.59 -6.25 5.28
N PRO A 45 13.18 -7.47 4.86
CA PRO A 45 12.67 -7.73 3.52
C PRO A 45 11.34 -7.03 3.22
N GLU A 46 11.03 -6.92 1.93
CA GLU A 46 9.70 -6.51 1.48
C GLU A 46 8.63 -7.55 1.85
N ASN A 47 7.37 -7.14 1.93
CA ASN A 47 6.23 -8.02 2.21
C ASN A 47 6.44 -8.90 3.46
N CYS A 48 6.85 -8.28 4.54
CA CYS A 48 7.32 -8.95 5.75
C CYS A 48 6.81 -8.20 6.99
N ILE A 49 6.11 -8.88 7.89
CA ILE A 49 5.51 -8.26 9.08
C ILE A 49 6.56 -7.53 9.92
N GLU A 50 7.73 -8.14 10.10
CA GLU A 50 8.83 -7.55 10.88
C GLU A 50 9.31 -6.23 10.27
N SER A 51 9.24 -6.11 8.93
CA SER A 51 9.60 -4.88 8.22
C SER A 51 8.56 -3.78 8.43
N PHE A 52 7.27 -4.14 8.43
CA PHE A 52 6.20 -3.19 8.74
C PHE A 52 6.35 -2.65 10.16
N GLU A 53 6.56 -3.52 11.12
CA GLU A 53 6.79 -3.15 12.53
C GLU A 53 8.00 -2.24 12.66
N LYS A 54 9.09 -2.55 11.96
CA LYS A 54 10.31 -1.74 11.99
C LYS A 54 10.05 -0.33 11.44
N THR A 55 9.34 -0.22 10.33
CA THR A 55 8.99 1.10 9.75
C THR A 55 8.16 1.91 10.76
N LEU A 56 7.16 1.30 11.39
CA LEU A 56 6.32 2.00 12.38
C LEU A 56 7.09 2.39 13.65
N SER A 57 8.23 1.78 13.93
CA SER A 57 9.10 2.21 15.03
C SER A 57 9.74 3.56 14.75
N TYR A 58 9.85 3.96 13.48
CA TYR A 58 10.45 5.22 13.06
C TYR A 58 9.42 6.30 12.74
N MET A 59 8.30 5.93 12.10
CA MET A 59 7.37 6.90 11.58
C MET A 59 5.99 6.30 11.29
N GLU A 60 5.00 7.17 11.16
CA GLU A 60 3.67 6.77 10.69
C GLU A 60 3.73 6.43 9.20
N SER A 61 3.16 5.30 8.82
CA SER A 61 3.05 4.85 7.44
C SER A 61 1.88 3.86 7.31
N PHE A 62 1.16 3.91 6.20
CA PHE A 62 0.39 2.76 5.77
C PHE A 62 1.22 1.96 4.75
N PHE A 63 0.76 0.77 4.36
CA PHE A 63 1.59 -0.14 3.57
C PHE A 63 0.83 -0.69 2.38
N GLU A 64 1.47 -0.69 1.21
CA GLU A 64 1.03 -1.45 0.06
C GLU A 64 1.67 -2.85 0.14
N ILE A 65 0.87 -3.88 -0.08
CA ILE A 65 1.28 -5.28 0.01
C ILE A 65 0.69 -6.10 -1.14
N ASP A 66 1.31 -7.26 -1.41
CA ASP A 66 1.08 -8.01 -2.65
C ASP A 66 0.57 -9.43 -2.39
N PRO A 67 -0.76 -9.64 -2.31
CA PRO A 67 -1.33 -10.96 -2.12
C PRO A 67 -1.18 -11.87 -3.34
N ARG A 68 -0.75 -13.12 -3.08
CA ARG A 68 -0.69 -14.22 -4.05
C ARG A 68 -1.26 -15.49 -3.46
N LEU A 69 -1.70 -16.39 -4.32
CA LEU A 69 -2.33 -17.64 -3.92
C LEU A 69 -1.35 -18.81 -4.00
N THR A 70 -1.25 -19.59 -2.92
CA THR A 70 -0.48 -20.83 -2.88
C THR A 70 -1.24 -21.98 -3.55
N LYS A 71 -0.55 -23.10 -3.77
CA LYS A 71 -1.13 -24.31 -4.34
C LYS A 71 -2.35 -24.82 -3.55
N ASP A 72 -2.30 -24.70 -2.22
CA ASP A 72 -3.38 -25.14 -1.32
C ASP A 72 -4.39 -24.03 -0.99
N GLY A 73 -4.38 -22.93 -1.73
CA GLY A 73 -5.40 -21.89 -1.61
C GLY A 73 -5.20 -20.93 -0.45
N ILE A 74 -4.01 -20.84 0.12
CA ILE A 74 -3.68 -19.86 1.17
C ILE A 74 -3.17 -18.57 0.51
N ILE A 75 -3.67 -17.41 0.99
CA ILE A 75 -3.22 -16.12 0.48
C ILE A 75 -1.99 -15.69 1.28
N VAL A 76 -0.87 -15.50 0.58
CA VAL A 76 0.41 -15.07 1.14
C VAL A 76 0.86 -13.77 0.51
N LEU A 77 1.88 -13.12 1.08
CA LEU A 77 2.47 -11.92 0.48
C LEU A 77 3.71 -12.28 -0.34
N MET A 78 3.70 -11.91 -1.61
CA MET A 78 4.83 -12.04 -2.52
C MET A 78 4.58 -11.17 -3.75
N HIS A 79 5.49 -10.28 -4.07
CA HIS A 79 5.31 -9.41 -5.24
C HIS A 79 5.46 -10.19 -6.55
N ASP A 80 6.53 -10.97 -6.68
CA ASP A 80 6.83 -11.70 -7.90
C ASP A 80 6.02 -13.01 -7.99
N GLU A 81 5.83 -13.51 -9.20
CA GLU A 81 5.23 -14.82 -9.42
C GLU A 81 6.08 -15.94 -8.81
N THR A 82 7.42 -15.75 -8.79
CA THR A 82 8.37 -16.70 -8.20
C THR A 82 8.95 -16.16 -6.90
N ILE A 83 9.46 -17.08 -6.07
CA ILE A 83 10.05 -16.75 -4.77
C ILE A 83 11.54 -16.48 -4.84
N ASP A 84 12.16 -16.53 -6.02
CA ASP A 84 13.61 -16.54 -6.22
C ASP A 84 14.31 -15.28 -5.70
N ARG A 85 13.74 -14.09 -5.99
CA ARG A 85 14.38 -12.81 -5.66
C ARG A 85 14.38 -12.51 -4.17
N THR A 86 13.32 -12.89 -3.45
CA THR A 86 13.10 -12.44 -2.07
C THR A 86 13.12 -13.57 -1.04
N THR A 87 13.50 -14.78 -1.45
CA THR A 87 13.64 -15.91 -0.52
C THR A 87 14.89 -16.74 -0.86
N THR A 88 15.20 -17.68 0.03
CA THR A 88 16.25 -18.68 -0.20
C THR A 88 15.84 -19.82 -1.14
N GLY A 89 14.57 -19.86 -1.54
CA GLY A 89 14.01 -20.86 -2.43
C GLY A 89 13.92 -20.41 -3.88
N LYS A 90 13.37 -21.28 -4.72
CA LYS A 90 13.15 -21.04 -6.16
C LYS A 90 11.83 -21.66 -6.60
N GLY A 91 11.23 -21.06 -7.61
CA GLY A 91 10.01 -21.57 -8.23
C GLY A 91 8.81 -20.67 -7.99
N LYS A 92 7.66 -21.08 -8.52
CA LYS A 92 6.43 -20.30 -8.44
C LYS A 92 5.77 -20.45 -7.08
N VAL A 93 5.22 -19.37 -6.54
CA VAL A 93 4.39 -19.42 -5.33
C VAL A 93 3.28 -20.46 -5.46
N SER A 94 2.61 -20.49 -6.62
CA SER A 94 1.48 -21.40 -6.89
C SER A 94 1.86 -22.89 -6.98
N ASP A 95 3.14 -23.22 -7.05
CA ASP A 95 3.63 -24.60 -7.06
C ASP A 95 3.87 -25.16 -5.65
N TYR A 96 3.79 -24.33 -4.62
CA TYR A 96 4.04 -24.71 -3.24
C TYR A 96 2.77 -24.60 -2.40
N THR A 97 2.63 -25.52 -1.43
CA THR A 97 1.70 -25.32 -0.31
C THR A 97 2.27 -24.26 0.64
N TYR A 98 1.40 -23.70 1.48
CA TYR A 98 1.88 -22.76 2.51
C TYR A 98 2.94 -23.40 3.42
N ALA A 99 2.70 -24.65 3.85
CA ALA A 99 3.65 -25.37 4.69
C ALA A 99 5.02 -25.53 4.02
N GLU A 100 5.03 -25.85 2.73
CA GLU A 100 6.28 -25.95 1.97
C GLU A 100 7.02 -24.61 1.88
N LEU A 101 6.28 -23.50 1.70
CA LEU A 101 6.88 -22.15 1.66
C LEU A 101 7.58 -21.78 2.98
N GLN A 102 7.15 -22.34 4.11
CA GLN A 102 7.75 -22.07 5.41
C GLN A 102 9.16 -22.62 5.58
N GLN A 103 9.62 -23.46 4.65
CA GLN A 103 11.00 -23.95 4.62
C GLN A 103 12.00 -22.86 4.23
N PHE A 104 11.55 -21.83 3.52
CA PHE A 104 12.41 -20.79 2.98
C PHE A 104 12.43 -19.59 3.90
N ASN A 105 13.56 -18.90 3.91
CA ASN A 105 13.75 -17.65 4.63
C ASN A 105 13.66 -16.47 3.67
N LEU A 106 13.08 -15.37 4.12
CA LEU A 106 13.08 -14.14 3.35
C LEU A 106 14.49 -13.55 3.31
N VAL A 107 14.85 -12.96 2.17
CA VAL A 107 16.10 -12.22 1.99
C VAL A 107 15.76 -10.74 1.76
N ASP A 108 16.63 -9.86 2.26
CA ASP A 108 16.43 -8.43 2.09
C ASP A 108 16.88 -7.97 0.69
N ARG A 109 16.74 -6.68 0.42
CA ARG A 109 17.09 -6.07 -0.86
C ARG A 109 18.55 -6.21 -1.26
N ASN A 110 19.45 -6.48 -0.29
CA ASN A 110 20.88 -6.66 -0.51
C ASN A 110 21.27 -8.13 -0.61
N GLY A 111 20.29 -9.04 -0.57
CA GLY A 111 20.54 -10.48 -0.63
C GLY A 111 20.92 -11.10 0.72
N ASN A 112 20.81 -10.38 1.82
CA ASN A 112 21.08 -10.91 3.16
C ASN A 112 19.92 -11.81 3.60
N VAL A 113 20.26 -13.04 4.02
CA VAL A 113 19.27 -14.01 4.51
C VAL A 113 18.84 -13.60 5.91
N THR A 114 17.53 -13.62 6.16
CA THR A 114 16.94 -13.35 7.47
C THR A 114 16.34 -14.61 8.06
N ALA A 115 15.89 -14.52 9.31
CA ALA A 115 15.11 -15.59 9.94
C ALA A 115 13.60 -15.47 9.67
N PHE A 116 13.19 -14.46 8.91
CA PHE A 116 11.78 -14.16 8.66
C PHE A 116 11.20 -15.06 7.57
N LYS A 117 9.91 -15.33 7.68
CA LYS A 117 9.17 -16.23 6.78
C LYS A 117 8.14 -15.46 5.96
N ILE A 118 7.72 -16.06 4.85
CA ILE A 118 6.62 -15.53 4.04
C ILE A 118 5.36 -15.51 4.91
N PRO A 119 4.73 -14.33 5.12
CA PRO A 119 3.51 -14.25 5.93
C PRO A 119 2.27 -14.57 5.11
N THR A 120 1.22 -15.04 5.78
CA THR A 120 -0.12 -15.08 5.19
C THR A 120 -0.76 -13.71 5.27
N LEU A 121 -1.72 -13.43 4.37
CA LEU A 121 -2.52 -12.22 4.45
C LEU A 121 -3.30 -12.17 5.77
N LYS A 122 -3.81 -13.30 6.23
CA LYS A 122 -4.53 -13.39 7.50
C LYS A 122 -3.65 -12.95 8.68
N GLU A 123 -2.41 -13.41 8.74
CA GLU A 123 -1.44 -12.98 9.76
C GLU A 123 -1.21 -11.46 9.71
N CYS A 124 -1.07 -10.91 8.49
CA CYS A 124 -0.87 -9.48 8.30
C CYS A 124 -2.09 -8.68 8.77
N LEU A 125 -3.30 -9.16 8.47
CA LEU A 125 -4.53 -8.51 8.91
C LEU A 125 -4.62 -8.49 10.44
N GLU A 126 -4.35 -9.61 11.09
CA GLU A 126 -4.37 -9.71 12.55
C GLU A 126 -3.33 -8.79 13.19
N TRP A 127 -2.11 -8.79 12.66
CA TRP A 127 -1.04 -7.91 13.14
C TRP A 127 -1.43 -6.43 13.00
N SER A 128 -2.03 -6.05 11.88
CA SER A 128 -2.27 -4.64 11.53
C SER A 128 -3.37 -3.95 12.33
N LYS A 129 -4.20 -4.70 13.05
CA LYS A 129 -5.32 -4.14 13.82
C LYS A 129 -4.84 -3.11 14.84
N GLY A 130 -5.38 -1.89 14.74
CA GLY A 130 -5.00 -0.79 15.62
C GLY A 130 -3.60 -0.21 15.36
N LYS A 131 -2.90 -0.67 14.32
CA LYS A 131 -1.52 -0.25 14.03
C LYS A 131 -1.37 0.52 12.74
N THR A 132 -2.03 0.07 11.67
CA THR A 132 -1.88 0.70 10.34
C THR A 132 -3.00 0.29 9.40
N ILE A 133 -2.91 0.78 8.17
CA ILE A 133 -3.81 0.45 7.06
C ILE A 133 -3.01 -0.34 6.04
N LEU A 134 -3.64 -1.38 5.46
CA LEU A 134 -3.05 -2.21 4.42
C LEU A 134 -3.76 -1.96 3.09
N ASN A 135 -2.99 -1.56 2.07
CA ASN A 135 -3.47 -1.41 0.69
C ASN A 135 -3.08 -2.66 -0.09
N LEU A 136 -4.09 -3.44 -0.51
CA LEU A 136 -3.88 -4.71 -1.20
C LEU A 136 -3.74 -4.50 -2.70
N ASP A 137 -2.53 -4.69 -3.23
CA ASP A 137 -2.29 -4.76 -4.67
C ASP A 137 -2.26 -6.24 -5.08
N ILE A 138 -3.45 -6.78 -5.36
CA ILE A 138 -3.68 -8.20 -5.56
C ILE A 138 -3.03 -8.64 -6.87
N LYS A 139 -2.24 -9.71 -6.82
CA LYS A 139 -1.50 -10.23 -7.98
C LYS A 139 -2.31 -11.30 -8.72
N ASP A 140 -2.26 -12.54 -8.26
CA ASP A 140 -2.89 -13.66 -8.96
C ASP A 140 -4.08 -14.29 -8.22
N VAL A 141 -4.50 -13.67 -7.11
CA VAL A 141 -5.69 -14.14 -6.40
C VAL A 141 -6.94 -13.74 -7.20
N PRO A 142 -7.79 -14.69 -7.62
CA PRO A 142 -9.03 -14.33 -8.31
C PRO A 142 -9.88 -13.38 -7.47
N LEU A 143 -10.56 -12.44 -8.12
CA LEU A 143 -11.39 -11.43 -7.45
C LEU A 143 -12.42 -12.07 -6.50
N GLU A 144 -13.05 -13.15 -6.95
CA GLU A 144 -14.03 -13.88 -6.15
C GLU A 144 -13.41 -14.49 -4.89
N VAL A 145 -12.22 -15.07 -4.99
CA VAL A 145 -11.51 -15.68 -3.87
C VAL A 145 -11.14 -14.60 -2.84
N MET A 146 -10.64 -13.46 -3.32
CA MET A 146 -10.31 -12.34 -2.43
C MET A 146 -11.56 -11.78 -1.77
N ALA A 147 -12.65 -11.61 -2.52
CA ALA A 147 -13.90 -11.09 -1.96
C ALA A 147 -14.46 -12.02 -0.87
N ASP A 148 -14.42 -13.34 -1.10
CA ASP A 148 -14.84 -14.34 -0.11
C ASP A 148 -13.96 -14.27 1.15
N PHE A 149 -12.66 -14.14 0.97
CA PHE A 149 -11.72 -14.00 2.08
C PHE A 149 -12.03 -12.74 2.93
N ILE A 150 -12.28 -11.61 2.28
CA ILE A 150 -12.61 -10.35 2.96
C ILE A 150 -13.96 -10.45 3.68
N GLU A 151 -14.95 -11.10 3.10
CA GLU A 151 -16.25 -11.33 3.74
C GLU A 151 -16.12 -12.19 5.00
N THR A 152 -15.17 -13.12 5.02
CA THR A 152 -14.91 -13.99 6.16
C THR A 152 -14.14 -13.26 7.25
N GLU A 153 -13.05 -12.57 6.90
CA GLU A 153 -12.17 -11.92 7.88
C GLU A 153 -12.69 -10.56 8.37
N LYS A 154 -13.48 -9.87 7.55
CA LYS A 154 -14.12 -8.57 7.86
C LYS A 154 -13.14 -7.51 8.39
N PRO A 155 -12.00 -7.26 7.71
CA PRO A 155 -11.06 -6.25 8.15
C PRO A 155 -11.66 -4.84 7.98
N VAL A 156 -11.34 -3.93 8.89
CA VAL A 156 -11.81 -2.53 8.83
C VAL A 156 -10.75 -1.56 8.33
N ASN A 157 -9.49 -1.99 8.27
CA ASN A 157 -8.33 -1.16 7.96
C ASN A 157 -7.64 -1.56 6.64
N VAL A 158 -8.43 -2.02 5.68
CA VAL A 158 -7.93 -2.53 4.38
C VAL A 158 -8.54 -1.72 3.25
N MET A 159 -7.71 -1.43 2.25
CA MET A 159 -8.16 -0.85 0.99
C MET A 159 -7.66 -1.72 -0.18
N TYR A 160 -8.22 -1.50 -1.36
CA TYR A 160 -7.93 -2.31 -2.55
C TYR A 160 -7.37 -1.43 -3.64
N THR A 161 -6.19 -1.77 -4.16
CA THR A 161 -5.70 -1.18 -5.40
C THR A 161 -6.52 -1.73 -6.55
N VAL A 162 -7.12 -0.83 -7.32
CA VAL A 162 -7.87 -1.17 -8.54
C VAL A 162 -7.31 -0.38 -9.72
N HIS A 163 -7.23 -1.05 -10.86
CA HIS A 163 -6.62 -0.48 -12.07
C HIS A 163 -7.66 0.15 -12.99
N ASN A 164 -8.95 -0.12 -12.76
CA ASN A 164 -10.04 0.41 -13.58
C ASN A 164 -11.37 0.35 -12.82
N ALA A 165 -12.37 1.00 -13.41
CA ALA A 165 -13.70 1.13 -12.79
C ALA A 165 -14.42 -0.21 -12.62
N SER A 166 -14.22 -1.17 -13.52
CA SER A 166 -14.91 -2.46 -13.41
C SER A 166 -14.41 -3.29 -12.22
N GLN A 167 -13.12 -3.23 -11.92
CA GLN A 167 -12.56 -3.87 -10.71
C GLN A 167 -13.13 -3.23 -9.45
N ALA A 168 -13.17 -1.89 -9.39
CA ALA A 168 -13.76 -1.17 -8.27
C ALA A 168 -15.22 -1.55 -8.08
N ARG A 169 -15.98 -1.61 -9.17
CA ARG A 169 -17.40 -1.98 -9.15
C ARG A 169 -17.62 -3.38 -8.60
N TYR A 170 -16.76 -4.33 -8.97
CA TYR A 170 -16.84 -5.70 -8.47
C TYR A 170 -16.77 -5.75 -6.95
N TYR A 171 -15.76 -5.08 -6.37
CA TYR A 171 -15.60 -5.06 -4.91
C TYR A 171 -16.71 -4.25 -4.23
N LEU A 172 -17.12 -3.15 -4.82
CA LEU A 172 -18.15 -2.31 -4.24
C LEU A 172 -19.50 -3.04 -4.15
N ASP A 173 -19.85 -3.84 -5.15
CA ASP A 173 -21.08 -4.64 -5.15
C ASP A 173 -21.06 -5.70 -4.03
N ARG A 174 -19.89 -6.25 -3.69
CA ARG A 174 -19.73 -7.24 -2.62
C ARG A 174 -19.54 -6.58 -1.25
N LYS A 175 -18.94 -5.40 -1.19
CA LYS A 175 -18.62 -4.67 0.02
C LYS A 175 -18.93 -3.18 -0.21
N PRO A 176 -20.15 -2.72 0.10
CA PRO A 176 -20.58 -1.35 -0.22
C PRO A 176 -19.73 -0.24 0.43
N ASP A 177 -19.04 -0.53 1.52
CA ASP A 177 -18.14 0.42 2.21
C ASP A 177 -16.65 0.22 1.88
N ALA A 178 -16.33 -0.52 0.82
CA ALA A 178 -14.95 -0.76 0.40
C ALA A 178 -14.21 0.54 0.11
N MET A 179 -12.95 0.63 0.57
CA MET A 179 -12.05 1.75 0.27
C MET A 179 -11.10 1.34 -0.85
N PHE A 180 -10.84 2.25 -1.78
CA PHE A 180 -10.03 1.97 -2.96
C PHE A 180 -8.84 2.89 -3.09
N SER A 181 -7.72 2.32 -3.57
CA SER A 181 -6.64 3.04 -4.22
C SER A 181 -6.87 2.89 -5.73
N CYS A 182 -7.43 3.91 -6.36
CA CYS A 182 -7.80 3.87 -7.77
C CYS A 182 -6.67 4.42 -8.63
N TRP A 183 -6.27 3.69 -9.68
CA TRP A 183 -5.44 4.28 -10.72
C TRP A 183 -6.25 5.31 -11.49
N CYS A 184 -5.83 6.57 -11.40
CA CYS A 184 -6.53 7.70 -11.98
C CYS A 184 -5.52 8.72 -12.51
N LYS A 185 -4.95 8.40 -13.67
CA LYS A 185 -3.82 9.16 -14.25
C LYS A 185 -4.26 10.22 -15.25
N ASN A 186 -5.53 10.19 -15.64
CA ASN A 186 -6.07 11.11 -16.65
C ASN A 186 -7.57 11.30 -16.45
N ARG A 187 -8.13 12.25 -17.17
CA ARG A 187 -9.56 12.60 -17.06
C ARG A 187 -10.48 11.47 -17.52
N GLU A 188 -10.07 10.67 -18.49
CA GLU A 188 -10.88 9.53 -18.95
C GLU A 188 -11.07 8.51 -17.83
N GLU A 189 -10.02 8.18 -17.11
CA GLU A 189 -10.11 7.28 -15.96
C GLU A 189 -10.99 7.85 -14.86
N PHE A 190 -10.85 9.14 -14.55
CA PHE A 190 -11.74 9.84 -13.62
C PHE A 190 -13.21 9.69 -14.02
N ASP A 191 -13.52 9.97 -15.28
CA ASP A 191 -14.89 9.89 -15.79
C ASP A 191 -15.43 8.46 -15.73
N ASN A 192 -14.59 7.46 -15.94
CA ASN A 192 -14.98 6.05 -15.86
C ASN A 192 -15.39 5.64 -14.44
N TYR A 193 -14.65 6.09 -13.41
CA TYR A 193 -15.04 5.85 -12.01
C TYR A 193 -16.35 6.53 -11.67
N GLU A 194 -16.52 7.76 -12.12
CA GLU A 194 -17.75 8.52 -11.88
C GLU A 194 -18.96 7.85 -12.53
N LYS A 195 -18.84 7.44 -13.79
CA LYS A 195 -19.91 6.70 -14.52
C LYS A 195 -20.26 5.38 -13.85
N ALA A 196 -19.26 4.70 -13.27
CA ALA A 196 -19.47 3.45 -12.56
C ALA A 196 -20.09 3.65 -11.17
N GLY A 197 -20.29 4.91 -10.74
CA GLY A 197 -20.90 5.21 -9.45
C GLY A 197 -20.03 4.90 -8.24
N ILE A 198 -18.70 4.92 -8.40
CA ILE A 198 -17.79 4.70 -7.28
C ILE A 198 -17.80 5.95 -6.39
N PRO A 199 -18.20 5.84 -5.10
CA PRO A 199 -18.26 7.01 -4.21
C PRO A 199 -16.88 7.60 -3.97
N TRP A 200 -16.71 8.88 -4.26
CA TRP A 200 -15.38 9.53 -4.11
C TRP A 200 -14.87 9.53 -2.67
N LYS A 201 -15.75 9.51 -1.68
CA LYS A 201 -15.34 9.39 -0.26
C LYS A 201 -14.64 8.05 0.05
N GLN A 202 -14.75 7.07 -0.83
CA GLN A 202 -14.13 5.74 -0.71
C GLN A 202 -12.92 5.59 -1.63
N VAL A 203 -12.33 6.70 -2.09
CA VAL A 203 -11.24 6.69 -3.07
C VAL A 203 -10.05 7.51 -2.58
N MET A 204 -8.87 6.93 -2.72
CA MET A 204 -7.58 7.60 -2.80
C MET A 204 -7.08 7.35 -4.23
N ALA A 205 -6.58 8.37 -4.93
CA ALA A 205 -6.23 8.26 -6.34
C ALA A 205 -4.72 8.15 -6.54
N TYR A 206 -4.26 7.07 -7.18
CA TYR A 206 -2.91 6.99 -7.69
C TYR A 206 -2.84 7.72 -9.03
N VAL A 207 -2.06 8.80 -9.09
CA VAL A 207 -2.03 9.69 -10.28
C VAL A 207 -0.75 9.55 -11.11
N GLY A 208 0.19 8.70 -10.71
CA GLY A 208 1.42 8.47 -11.45
C GLY A 208 2.67 8.65 -10.59
N PRO A 209 3.87 8.68 -11.23
CA PRO A 209 5.12 8.81 -10.47
C PRO A 209 5.41 10.23 -10.01
N LYS A 210 4.64 11.22 -10.47
CA LYS A 210 4.79 12.63 -10.08
C LYS A 210 3.52 13.42 -10.39
N MET A 211 3.40 14.58 -9.75
CA MET A 211 2.37 15.56 -10.11
C MET A 211 2.81 16.29 -11.38
N LYS A 212 1.95 16.26 -12.42
CA LYS A 212 2.24 16.88 -13.72
C LYS A 212 1.45 18.18 -13.86
N PRO A 213 2.07 19.32 -14.21
CA PRO A 213 1.36 20.59 -14.38
C PRO A 213 0.18 20.51 -15.35
N GLU A 214 0.32 19.75 -16.43
CA GLU A 214 -0.73 19.56 -17.44
C GLU A 214 -1.94 18.79 -16.92
N GLN A 215 -1.81 18.08 -15.81
CA GLN A 215 -2.89 17.33 -15.16
C GLN A 215 -3.52 18.09 -13.98
N GLN A 216 -3.18 19.35 -13.79
CA GLN A 216 -3.75 20.12 -12.67
C GLN A 216 -5.28 20.12 -12.67
N PRO A 217 -6.00 20.19 -13.82
CA PRO A 217 -7.45 20.09 -13.82
C PRO A 217 -7.98 18.76 -13.25
N LEU A 218 -7.26 17.66 -13.46
CA LEU A 218 -7.60 16.36 -12.86
C LEU A 218 -7.44 16.41 -11.35
N TYR A 219 -6.31 16.94 -10.86
CA TYR A 219 -6.05 17.04 -9.41
C TYR A 219 -7.07 17.93 -8.73
N ASP A 220 -7.44 19.03 -9.35
CA ASP A 220 -8.47 19.93 -8.84
C ASP A 220 -9.84 19.24 -8.74
N ALA A 221 -10.19 18.44 -9.75
CA ALA A 221 -11.44 17.67 -9.75
C ALA A 221 -11.44 16.60 -8.62
N LEU A 222 -10.32 15.89 -8.43
CA LEU A 222 -10.16 14.94 -7.35
C LEU A 222 -10.28 15.63 -5.98
N HIS A 223 -9.58 16.74 -5.78
CA HIS A 223 -9.61 17.51 -4.54
C HIS A 223 -11.00 18.06 -4.23
N ARG A 224 -11.74 18.55 -5.24
CA ARG A 224 -13.12 19.00 -5.05
C ARG A 224 -14.05 17.90 -4.53
N ASN A 225 -13.70 16.64 -4.83
CA ASN A 225 -14.44 15.48 -4.35
C ASN A 225 -13.87 14.89 -3.06
N GLY A 226 -12.91 15.57 -2.43
CA GLY A 226 -12.30 15.14 -1.18
C GLY A 226 -11.27 14.01 -1.34
N VAL A 227 -10.74 13.79 -2.55
CA VAL A 227 -9.87 12.68 -2.88
C VAL A 227 -8.40 13.12 -2.80
N MET A 228 -7.60 12.38 -2.04
CA MET A 228 -6.15 12.55 -2.00
C MET A 228 -5.49 12.02 -3.26
N CYS A 229 -4.48 12.73 -3.77
CA CYS A 229 -3.65 12.31 -4.88
C CYS A 229 -2.36 11.69 -4.37
N MET A 230 -2.12 10.43 -4.73
CA MET A 230 -0.88 9.71 -4.42
C MET A 230 0.03 9.65 -5.63
N ILE A 231 1.32 9.89 -5.40
CA ILE A 231 2.38 9.57 -6.35
C ILE A 231 3.22 8.41 -5.80
N SER A 232 3.92 7.69 -6.68
CA SER A 232 4.90 6.68 -6.28
C SER A 232 6.28 7.06 -6.79
N VAL A 233 7.25 7.18 -5.90
CA VAL A 233 8.65 7.44 -6.24
C VAL A 233 9.47 6.16 -6.37
N ALA A 234 8.84 4.99 -6.17
CA ALA A 234 9.51 3.70 -6.30
C ALA A 234 10.16 3.50 -7.68
N PRO A 235 9.51 3.82 -8.80
CA PRO A 235 10.13 3.68 -10.11
C PRO A 235 11.09 4.81 -10.48
N THR A 236 11.18 5.84 -9.68
CA THR A 236 11.98 7.04 -9.97
C THR A 236 13.06 7.28 -8.92
N HIS A 237 12.84 8.16 -7.96
CA HIS A 237 13.86 8.61 -6.99
C HIS A 237 14.38 7.49 -6.08
N ASP A 238 13.58 6.47 -5.81
CA ASP A 238 14.03 5.32 -5.02
C ASP A 238 15.17 4.55 -5.71
N ARG A 239 15.30 4.68 -7.02
CA ARG A 239 16.36 4.01 -7.80
C ARG A 239 17.69 4.78 -7.80
N ALA A 240 17.74 5.99 -7.27
CA ALA A 240 18.99 6.73 -7.14
C ALA A 240 19.99 5.95 -6.26
N LYS A 241 21.29 6.12 -6.51
CA LYS A 241 22.32 5.30 -5.88
C LYS A 241 22.58 5.65 -4.43
N THR A 242 22.42 6.91 -4.04
CA THR A 242 22.73 7.38 -2.68
C THR A 242 21.50 7.91 -1.99
N GLU A 243 21.50 7.88 -0.66
CA GLU A 243 20.43 8.47 0.14
C GLU A 243 20.31 9.97 -0.11
N THR A 244 21.43 10.67 -0.30
CA THR A 244 21.44 12.11 -0.62
C THR A 244 20.70 12.39 -1.93
N GLU A 245 20.96 11.60 -2.98
CA GLU A 245 20.27 11.75 -4.27
C GLU A 245 18.78 11.43 -4.14
N LYS A 246 18.43 10.34 -3.41
CA LYS A 246 17.04 9.98 -3.16
C LYS A 246 16.30 11.13 -2.46
N THR A 247 16.84 11.63 -1.37
CA THR A 247 16.17 12.68 -0.58
C THR A 247 16.07 14.01 -1.32
N ALA A 248 17.04 14.34 -2.18
CA ALA A 248 16.94 15.50 -3.07
C ALA A 248 15.74 15.35 -4.02
N GLY A 249 15.57 14.16 -4.60
CA GLY A 249 14.41 13.84 -5.43
C GLY A 249 13.09 13.91 -4.66
N TYR A 250 13.06 13.41 -3.43
CA TYR A 250 11.87 13.47 -2.58
C TYR A 250 11.48 14.91 -2.27
N ARG A 251 12.44 15.76 -1.94
CA ARG A 251 12.18 17.20 -1.70
C ARG A 251 11.59 17.87 -2.94
N SER A 252 12.09 17.52 -4.13
CA SER A 252 11.56 18.03 -5.38
C SER A 252 10.09 17.65 -5.57
N GLU A 253 9.73 16.37 -5.29
CA GLU A 253 8.34 15.92 -5.40
C GLU A 253 7.45 16.50 -4.30
N ILE A 254 7.95 16.63 -3.08
CA ILE A 254 7.22 17.27 -1.97
C ILE A 254 6.82 18.69 -2.35
N SER A 255 7.68 19.44 -3.05
CA SER A 255 7.41 20.81 -3.48
C SER A 255 6.22 20.92 -4.45
N THR A 256 5.87 19.84 -5.12
CA THR A 256 4.71 19.78 -6.03
C THR A 256 3.41 19.44 -5.29
N ARG A 257 3.47 19.21 -3.97
CA ARG A 257 2.34 19.05 -3.07
C ARG A 257 1.42 17.84 -3.37
N PRO A 258 1.96 16.63 -3.58
CA PRO A 258 1.12 15.43 -3.55
C PRO A 258 0.54 15.25 -2.15
N ASP A 259 -0.57 14.52 -2.04
CA ASP A 259 -1.19 14.25 -0.74
C ASP A 259 -0.62 13.00 -0.08
N VAL A 260 -0.18 12.06 -0.90
CA VAL A 260 0.42 10.78 -0.46
C VAL A 260 1.63 10.49 -1.33
N ILE A 261 2.71 10.04 -0.72
CA ILE A 261 3.91 9.55 -1.45
C ILE A 261 4.14 8.09 -1.06
N GLU A 262 4.16 7.22 -2.06
CA GLU A 262 4.55 5.83 -1.93
C GLU A 262 6.03 5.67 -2.22
N THR A 263 6.74 4.94 -1.36
CA THR A 263 8.20 4.77 -1.45
C THR A 263 8.63 3.42 -0.89
N ASP A 264 9.74 2.89 -1.43
CA ASP A 264 10.44 1.72 -0.86
C ASP A 264 11.15 2.07 0.46
N TYR A 265 11.41 3.36 0.71
CA TYR A 265 12.24 3.83 1.83
C TYR A 265 11.52 4.86 2.70
N PRO A 266 10.44 4.47 3.39
CA PRO A 266 9.72 5.42 4.26
C PRO A 266 10.63 6.14 5.24
N TYR A 267 11.62 5.45 5.83
CA TYR A 267 12.52 6.01 6.83
C TYR A 267 13.31 7.23 6.31
N LEU A 268 13.52 7.35 5.00
CA LEU A 268 14.22 8.51 4.42
C LEU A 268 13.36 9.77 4.41
N PHE A 269 12.07 9.64 4.66
CA PHE A 269 11.16 10.79 4.79
C PHE A 269 11.11 11.34 6.21
N GLN A 270 11.68 10.64 7.18
CA GLN A 270 11.61 10.99 8.60
C GLN A 270 12.17 12.37 8.92
N GLY A 271 13.21 12.81 8.22
CA GLY A 271 13.82 14.13 8.41
C GLY A 271 13.33 15.22 7.45
N LEU A 272 12.32 14.92 6.62
CA LEU A 272 11.82 15.85 5.61
C LEU A 272 10.59 16.59 6.11
N ASP A 273 10.40 17.83 5.64
CA ASP A 273 9.20 18.60 5.95
C ASP A 273 8.05 18.14 5.07
N LEU A 274 7.08 17.45 5.66
CA LEU A 274 5.89 16.94 4.98
C LEU A 274 4.68 17.89 5.10
N THR A 275 4.84 19.06 5.71
CA THR A 275 3.77 20.05 5.76
C THR A 275 3.57 20.71 4.38
N LYS A 276 2.37 21.25 4.17
CA LYS A 276 2.03 21.90 2.90
C LYS A 276 1.88 23.40 3.05
#